data_76aa27d83bbda5e6805426a8e7560837
#
_entry.id   76aa27d83bbda5e6805426a8e7560837
#
_cell.length_a   1.000
_cell.length_b   1.000
_cell.length_c   1.000
_cell.angle_alpha   90.00
_cell.angle_beta   90.00
_cell.angle_gamma   90.00
#
_symmetry.space_group_name_H-M   'P 1'
#
loop_
_entity.id
_entity.type
_entity.pdbx_description
1 polymer ?
#
loop_
_entity_poly.entity_id
_entity_poly.type
_entity_poly.pdbx_seq_one_letter_code
_entity_poly.pdbx_strand_id
1 'polypeptide(L)'
;LETLQQADVVVSEDTRKTGFLLNHFEIKKPQISFREDNEQRVLPKLMEELNSGRNIALVTDAGTPAISDPGFILVRAALAENIPVTAVPGPTALIMAVILSGLPVHSFTFRGFGPRKHGPRKRWLAIDVASPHTLIFYESPHRLIAFLEDALEVYGDRQAAVANDLTKKFETVLRGSLSELLAQFKENPPLGEYSVVIAGAGEKDLDNSDEED
;
A
#
# COMPACT_ATOMS: atom_id res chain seq x y z
N LEU A 1 -5.56 -6.62 20.05
CA LEU A 1 -6.03 -5.85 21.22
C LEU A 1 -4.96 -5.83 22.31
N GLU A 2 -4.40 -6.95 22.68
CA GLU A 2 -3.40 -7.09 23.73
C GLU A 2 -2.26 -6.08 23.59
N THR A 3 -1.69 -5.94 22.39
CA THR A 3 -0.62 -4.97 22.10
C THR A 3 -1.04 -3.53 22.42
N LEU A 4 -2.26 -3.12 22.06
CA LEU A 4 -2.79 -1.80 22.37
C LEU A 4 -3.02 -1.60 23.88
N GLN A 5 -3.42 -2.66 24.61
CA GLN A 5 -3.59 -2.63 26.06
C GLN A 5 -2.26 -2.54 26.80
N GLN A 6 -1.20 -3.17 26.27
CA GLN A 6 0.14 -3.16 26.87
C GLN A 6 0.95 -1.90 26.53
N ALA A 7 0.62 -1.20 25.43
CA ALA A 7 1.29 0.03 25.05
C ALA A 7 1.06 1.14 26.09
N ASP A 8 2.06 1.99 26.29
CA ASP A 8 1.97 3.21 27.12
C ASP A 8 1.43 4.39 26.31
N VAL A 9 1.73 4.41 25.02
CA VAL A 9 1.33 5.46 24.06
C VAL A 9 0.90 4.83 22.75
N VAL A 10 -0.19 5.33 22.18
CA VAL A 10 -0.63 4.97 20.82
C VAL A 10 -0.28 6.11 19.86
N VAL A 11 0.48 5.78 18.84
CA VAL A 11 0.90 6.72 17.79
C VAL A 11 0.11 6.41 16.53
N SER A 12 -0.59 7.38 15.97
CA SER A 12 -1.52 7.16 14.86
C SER A 12 -1.55 8.30 13.86
N GLU A 13 -1.93 7.98 12.64
CA GLU A 13 -2.12 8.95 11.58
C GLU A 13 -3.29 9.89 11.90
N ASP A 14 -4.50 9.35 12.11
CA ASP A 14 -5.67 10.10 12.57
C ASP A 14 -6.08 9.64 13.99
N THR A 15 -5.75 10.46 14.98
CA THR A 15 -6.09 10.17 16.39
C THR A 15 -7.58 10.11 16.66
N ARG A 16 -8.43 10.68 15.79
CA ARG A 16 -9.89 10.61 15.92
C ARG A 16 -10.38 9.21 15.56
N LYS A 17 -9.92 8.66 14.41
CA LYS A 17 -10.27 7.30 13.97
C LYS A 17 -9.76 6.27 14.97
N THR A 18 -8.49 6.40 15.37
CA THR A 18 -7.91 5.53 16.41
C THR A 18 -8.64 5.69 17.74
N GLY A 19 -9.07 6.89 18.09
CA GLY A 19 -9.87 7.16 19.29
C GLY A 19 -11.21 6.41 19.27
N PHE A 20 -11.90 6.32 18.15
CA PHE A 20 -13.10 5.48 18.02
C PHE A 20 -12.81 4.02 18.27
N LEU A 21 -11.71 3.49 17.70
CA LEU A 21 -11.28 2.10 17.93
C LEU A 21 -10.97 1.84 19.40
N LEU A 22 -10.16 2.69 20.02
CA LEU A 22 -9.79 2.55 21.44
C LEU A 22 -11.01 2.62 22.36
N ASN A 23 -11.93 3.56 22.10
CA ASN A 23 -13.17 3.68 22.87
C ASN A 23 -14.07 2.45 22.71
N HIS A 24 -14.18 1.89 21.51
CA HIS A 24 -14.96 0.68 21.26
C HIS A 24 -14.48 -0.52 22.09
N PHE A 25 -13.18 -0.60 22.33
CA PHE A 25 -12.56 -1.65 23.15
C PHE A 25 -12.26 -1.22 24.59
N GLU A 26 -12.78 -0.08 25.03
CA GLU A 26 -12.61 0.49 26.37
C GLU A 26 -11.12 0.69 26.77
N ILE A 27 -10.24 0.91 25.78
CA ILE A 27 -8.81 1.16 25.98
C ILE A 27 -8.56 2.65 26.14
N LYS A 28 -8.00 3.06 27.29
CA LYS A 28 -7.65 4.46 27.58
C LYS A 28 -6.14 4.63 27.51
N LYS A 29 -5.63 5.20 26.42
CA LYS A 29 -4.20 5.45 26.22
C LYS A 29 -3.98 6.87 25.69
N PRO A 30 -2.88 7.53 26.08
CA PRO A 30 -2.44 8.74 25.42
C PRO A 30 -2.24 8.50 23.92
N GLN A 31 -2.64 9.47 23.09
CA GLN A 31 -2.47 9.39 21.65
C GLN A 31 -1.55 10.50 21.16
N ILE A 32 -0.69 10.20 20.19
CA ILE A 32 0.16 11.17 19.50
C ILE A 32 -0.10 11.04 18.01
N SER A 33 -0.42 12.16 17.34
CA SER A 33 -0.59 12.17 15.89
C SER A 33 0.79 12.15 15.20
N PHE A 34 0.95 11.21 14.26
CA PHE A 34 2.18 10.99 13.51
C PHE A 34 1.84 10.78 12.04
N ARG A 35 2.03 11.81 11.22
CA ARG A 35 1.66 11.88 9.81
C ARG A 35 2.88 12.30 9.00
N GLU A 36 2.83 12.10 7.70
CA GLU A 36 3.90 12.46 6.77
C GLU A 36 4.35 13.94 6.94
N ASP A 37 3.38 14.85 7.17
CA ASP A 37 3.66 16.28 7.33
C ASP A 37 4.27 16.68 8.68
N ASN A 38 4.19 15.84 9.72
CA ASN A 38 4.67 16.14 11.06
C ASN A 38 5.70 15.14 11.61
N GLU A 39 5.95 14.03 10.95
CA GLU A 39 6.76 12.93 11.48
C GLU A 39 8.18 13.36 11.90
N GLN A 40 8.85 14.22 11.13
CA GLN A 40 10.18 14.72 11.47
C GLN A 40 10.17 15.55 12.77
N ARG A 41 9.13 16.32 12.99
CA ARG A 41 8.98 17.19 14.18
C ARG A 41 8.63 16.38 15.42
N VAL A 42 7.83 15.33 15.25
CA VAL A 42 7.31 14.50 16.36
C VAL A 42 8.30 13.40 16.76
N LEU A 43 9.15 12.95 15.84
CA LEU A 43 10.10 11.86 16.05
C LEU A 43 10.96 12.03 17.32
N PRO A 44 11.60 13.18 17.62
CA PRO A 44 12.42 13.32 18.83
C PRO A 44 11.64 13.01 20.12
N LYS A 45 10.39 13.47 20.22
CA LYS A 45 9.52 13.19 21.36
C LYS A 45 9.22 11.70 21.49
N LEU A 46 8.97 11.00 20.40
CA LEU A 46 8.72 9.57 20.42
C LEU A 46 9.96 8.78 20.84
N MET A 47 11.15 9.23 20.44
CA MET A 47 12.40 8.63 20.88
C MET A 47 12.68 8.86 22.37
N GLU A 48 12.33 10.02 22.93
CA GLU A 48 12.37 10.26 24.37
C GLU A 48 11.46 9.29 25.14
N GLU A 49 10.22 9.08 24.66
CA GLU A 49 9.29 8.11 25.23
C GLU A 49 9.88 6.69 25.24
N LEU A 50 10.41 6.24 24.09
CA LEU A 50 11.03 4.91 23.95
C LEU A 50 12.26 4.77 24.85
N ASN A 51 13.13 5.77 24.90
CA ASN A 51 14.34 5.77 25.75
C ASN A 51 14.04 5.82 27.25
N SER A 52 12.87 6.31 27.63
CA SER A 52 12.39 6.22 29.02
C SER A 52 11.83 4.84 29.41
N GLY A 53 11.87 3.87 28.47
CA GLY A 53 11.39 2.50 28.69
C GLY A 53 9.90 2.33 28.42
N ARG A 54 9.23 3.29 27.80
CA ARG A 54 7.80 3.20 27.45
C ARG A 54 7.59 2.46 26.14
N ASN A 55 6.50 1.70 26.06
CA ASN A 55 6.09 0.96 24.88
C ASN A 55 5.18 1.82 23.99
N ILE A 56 5.51 1.91 22.72
CA ILE A 56 4.71 2.63 21.70
C ILE A 56 4.03 1.61 20.80
N ALA A 57 2.70 1.75 20.61
CA ALA A 57 1.99 1.08 19.53
C ALA A 57 1.76 2.07 18.37
N LEU A 58 2.41 1.81 17.23
CA LEU A 58 2.17 2.54 15.99
C LEU A 58 1.02 1.89 15.21
N VAL A 59 0.01 2.68 14.85
CA VAL A 59 -1.14 2.25 14.06
C VAL A 59 -1.38 3.20 12.89
N THR A 60 -1.96 2.68 11.81
CA THR A 60 -2.39 3.46 10.64
C THR A 60 -3.91 3.36 10.47
N ASP A 61 -4.48 4.21 9.64
CA ASP A 61 -5.92 4.27 9.39
C ASP A 61 -6.45 3.03 8.66
N ALA A 62 -5.60 2.43 7.82
CA ALA A 62 -5.90 1.19 7.09
C ALA A 62 -4.60 0.47 6.70
N GLY A 63 -4.65 -0.85 6.57
CA GLY A 63 -3.51 -1.65 6.12
C GLY A 63 -2.39 -1.81 7.16
N THR A 64 -1.15 -1.72 6.71
CA THR A 64 0.05 -1.97 7.52
C THR A 64 0.85 -0.68 7.70
N PRO A 65 1.13 -0.24 8.94
CA PRO A 65 1.97 0.93 9.20
C PRO A 65 3.31 0.89 8.46
N ALA A 66 3.82 2.03 8.08
CA ALA A 66 5.08 2.24 7.33
C ALA A 66 5.07 1.75 5.86
N ILE A 67 4.03 1.05 5.39
CA ILE A 67 3.90 0.63 4.00
C ILE A 67 3.00 1.63 3.25
N SER A 68 3.59 2.61 2.61
CA SER A 68 2.93 3.78 2.02
C SER A 68 2.17 4.66 3.04
N ASP A 69 2.52 4.49 4.31
CA ASP A 69 1.98 5.20 5.48
C ASP A 69 3.12 5.73 6.34
N PRO A 70 2.88 6.67 7.27
CA PRO A 70 3.87 7.12 8.24
C PRO A 70 4.37 5.99 9.12
N GLY A 71 5.65 6.08 9.55
CA GLY A 71 6.21 5.11 10.51
C GLY A 71 7.63 4.66 10.22
N PHE A 72 8.04 4.63 8.96
CA PHE A 72 9.37 4.15 8.57
C PHE A 72 10.50 4.84 9.35
N ILE A 73 10.44 6.17 9.51
CA ILE A 73 11.48 6.92 10.21
C ILE A 73 11.54 6.59 11.70
N LEU A 74 10.38 6.31 12.34
CA LEU A 74 10.34 5.91 13.74
C LEU A 74 10.95 4.51 13.93
N VAL A 75 10.55 3.55 13.10
CA VAL A 75 11.12 2.19 13.13
C VAL A 75 12.64 2.24 12.93
N ARG A 76 13.11 2.99 11.93
CA ARG A 76 14.54 3.15 11.65
C ARG A 76 15.29 3.77 12.82
N ALA A 77 14.75 4.81 13.45
CA ALA A 77 15.36 5.48 14.60
C ALA A 77 15.43 4.54 15.82
N ALA A 78 14.35 3.83 16.13
CA ALA A 78 14.31 2.86 17.22
C ALA A 78 15.38 1.76 17.04
N LEU A 79 15.46 1.18 15.85
CA LEU A 79 16.47 0.15 15.52
C LEU A 79 17.90 0.68 15.61
N ALA A 80 18.14 1.94 15.22
CA ALA A 80 19.47 2.56 15.32
C ALA A 80 19.93 2.72 16.78
N GLU A 81 19.01 2.82 17.71
CA GLU A 81 19.28 2.90 19.17
C GLU A 81 19.13 1.53 19.88
N ASN A 82 19.05 0.43 19.12
CA ASN A 82 18.85 -0.94 19.62
C ASN A 82 17.57 -1.13 20.43
N ILE A 83 16.55 -0.33 20.21
CA ILE A 83 15.22 -0.49 20.81
C ILE A 83 14.48 -1.60 20.07
N PRO A 84 13.97 -2.64 20.76
CA PRO A 84 13.27 -3.73 20.11
C PRO A 84 12.02 -3.26 19.37
N VAL A 85 11.86 -3.71 18.13
CA VAL A 85 10.67 -3.45 17.31
C VAL A 85 10.06 -4.78 16.89
N THR A 86 8.75 -4.89 17.02
CA THR A 86 7.97 -6.04 16.56
C THR A 86 6.80 -5.59 15.70
N ALA A 87 6.34 -6.45 14.81
CA ALA A 87 5.16 -6.21 14.00
C ALA A 87 4.06 -7.21 14.35
N VAL A 88 2.84 -6.71 14.51
CA VAL A 88 1.65 -7.55 14.64
C VAL A 88 1.13 -7.85 13.24
N PRO A 89 1.04 -9.13 12.83
CA PRO A 89 0.52 -9.49 11.51
C PRO A 89 -0.89 -8.95 11.29
N GLY A 90 -1.13 -8.39 10.12
CA GLY A 90 -2.42 -7.83 9.75
C GLY A 90 -2.61 -7.76 8.23
N PRO A 91 -3.78 -7.28 7.77
CA PRO A 91 -4.07 -7.15 6.35
C PRO A 91 -3.16 -6.09 5.70
N THR A 92 -2.81 -6.35 4.44
CA THR A 92 -2.16 -5.36 3.59
C THR A 92 -2.69 -5.47 2.17
N ALA A 93 -3.13 -4.36 1.60
CA ALA A 93 -3.78 -4.32 0.29
C ALA A 93 -2.85 -4.86 -0.83
N LEU A 94 -1.54 -4.62 -0.74
CA LEU A 94 -0.59 -5.12 -1.74
C LEU A 94 -0.58 -6.64 -1.86
N ILE A 95 -0.60 -7.38 -0.75
CA ILE A 95 -0.61 -8.85 -0.75
C ILE A 95 -1.97 -9.38 -1.25
N MET A 96 -3.07 -8.79 -0.79
CA MET A 96 -4.40 -9.16 -1.26
C MET A 96 -4.55 -8.91 -2.76
N ALA A 97 -4.07 -7.77 -3.26
CA ALA A 97 -4.13 -7.43 -4.68
C ALA A 97 -3.35 -8.43 -5.54
N VAL A 98 -2.11 -8.79 -5.16
CA VAL A 98 -1.31 -9.74 -5.95
C VAL A 98 -1.91 -11.13 -5.94
N ILE A 99 -2.44 -11.62 -4.81
CA ILE A 99 -3.11 -12.91 -4.72
C ILE A 99 -4.36 -12.94 -5.62
N LEU A 100 -5.14 -11.86 -5.61
CA LEU A 100 -6.39 -11.76 -6.37
C LEU A 100 -6.18 -11.38 -7.84
N SER A 101 -4.98 -10.98 -8.24
CA SER A 101 -4.70 -10.56 -9.63
C SER A 101 -4.78 -11.70 -10.63
N GLY A 102 -4.43 -12.92 -10.23
CA GLY A 102 -4.21 -14.04 -11.13
C GLY A 102 -2.84 -14.02 -11.83
N LEU A 103 -1.99 -13.02 -11.54
CA LEU A 103 -0.62 -12.91 -12.06
C LEU A 103 0.37 -13.66 -11.14
N PRO A 104 1.60 -13.98 -11.60
CA PRO A 104 2.60 -14.67 -10.80
C PRO A 104 2.88 -13.99 -9.46
N VAL A 105 2.82 -14.78 -8.39
CA VAL A 105 2.97 -14.30 -7.01
C VAL A 105 4.33 -14.62 -6.39
N HIS A 106 5.13 -15.46 -7.03
CA HIS A 106 6.41 -15.94 -6.49
C HIS A 106 7.49 -14.86 -6.45
N SER A 107 7.35 -13.82 -7.29
CA SER A 107 8.25 -12.66 -7.29
C SER A 107 7.49 -11.41 -7.77
N PHE A 108 7.52 -10.35 -6.98
CA PHE A 108 6.86 -9.10 -7.33
C PHE A 108 7.63 -7.89 -6.79
N THR A 109 7.40 -6.75 -7.40
CA THR A 109 7.95 -5.46 -6.98
C THR A 109 6.81 -4.52 -6.55
N PHE A 110 6.81 -4.08 -5.30
CA PHE A 110 5.89 -3.07 -4.82
C PHE A 110 6.51 -1.68 -4.96
N ARG A 111 5.77 -0.76 -5.58
CA ARG A 111 6.23 0.59 -5.88
C ARG A 111 5.45 1.69 -5.13
N GLY A 112 4.35 1.35 -4.47
CA GLY A 112 3.50 2.32 -3.79
C GLY A 112 2.87 3.34 -4.75
N PHE A 113 2.75 4.60 -4.31
CA PHE A 113 2.17 5.68 -5.11
C PHE A 113 3.21 6.33 -6.03
N GLY A 114 2.89 6.41 -7.31
CA GLY A 114 3.72 7.07 -8.31
C GLY A 114 3.65 8.60 -8.29
N PRO A 115 4.57 9.29 -8.99
CA PRO A 115 4.54 10.74 -9.15
C PRO A 115 3.21 11.24 -9.75
N ARG A 116 2.74 12.41 -9.30
CA ARG A 116 1.46 12.98 -9.77
C ARG A 116 1.49 13.44 -11.23
N LYS A 117 2.63 13.98 -11.69
CA LYS A 117 2.76 14.54 -13.04
C LYS A 117 3.12 13.45 -14.04
N HIS A 118 2.50 13.51 -15.23
CA HIS A 118 2.65 12.58 -16.35
C HIS A 118 4.13 12.26 -16.70
N GLY A 119 4.96 13.25 -17.03
CA GLY A 119 6.34 13.01 -17.43
C GLY A 119 7.21 12.35 -16.34
N PRO A 120 7.23 12.85 -15.09
CA PRO A 120 7.88 12.16 -13.98
C PRO A 120 7.36 10.75 -13.73
N ARG A 121 6.04 10.50 -13.85
CA ARG A 121 5.43 9.19 -13.65
C ARG A 121 5.89 8.20 -14.72
N LYS A 122 5.92 8.58 -15.99
CA LYS A 122 6.45 7.72 -17.07
C LYS A 122 7.91 7.34 -16.86
N ARG A 123 8.77 8.29 -16.46
CA ARG A 123 10.17 7.97 -16.13
C ARG A 123 10.29 7.02 -14.94
N TRP A 124 9.44 7.16 -13.96
CA TRP A 124 9.40 6.29 -12.78
C TRP A 124 8.90 4.88 -13.14
N LEU A 125 7.87 4.75 -13.97
CA LEU A 125 7.40 3.48 -14.52
C LEU A 125 8.48 2.80 -15.38
N ALA A 126 9.20 3.55 -16.20
CA ALA A 126 10.23 3.03 -17.09
C ALA A 126 11.39 2.31 -16.38
N ILE A 127 11.59 2.56 -15.07
CA ILE A 127 12.60 1.84 -14.27
C ILE A 127 12.36 0.33 -14.30
N ASP A 128 11.10 -0.10 -14.34
CA ASP A 128 10.72 -1.52 -14.26
C ASP A 128 10.23 -2.07 -15.61
N VAL A 129 10.43 -1.37 -16.73
CA VAL A 129 9.93 -1.80 -18.03
C VAL A 129 10.45 -3.19 -18.46
N ALA A 130 11.68 -3.54 -18.08
CA ALA A 130 12.28 -4.84 -18.36
C ALA A 130 12.17 -5.84 -17.19
N SER A 131 11.50 -5.48 -16.10
CA SER A 131 11.35 -6.37 -14.94
C SER A 131 10.50 -7.59 -15.32
N PRO A 132 10.99 -8.82 -15.08
CA PRO A 132 10.19 -10.03 -15.31
C PRO A 132 9.19 -10.30 -14.18
N HIS A 133 9.19 -9.49 -13.13
CA HIS A 133 8.36 -9.69 -11.95
C HIS A 133 7.05 -8.91 -12.03
N THR A 134 6.02 -9.44 -11.40
CA THR A 134 4.74 -8.74 -11.23
C THR A 134 4.96 -7.40 -10.51
N LEU A 135 4.37 -6.33 -11.01
CA LEU A 135 4.49 -4.97 -10.49
C LEU A 135 3.22 -4.58 -9.74
N ILE A 136 3.36 -3.99 -8.56
CA ILE A 136 2.23 -3.58 -7.73
C ILE A 136 2.34 -2.10 -7.40
N PHE A 137 1.24 -1.38 -7.59
CA PHE A 137 1.12 0.05 -7.36
C PHE A 137 -0.12 0.36 -6.52
N TYR A 138 -0.06 1.42 -5.71
CA TYR A 138 -1.24 2.05 -5.13
C TYR A 138 -1.62 3.28 -5.96
N GLU A 139 -2.92 3.51 -6.14
CA GLU A 139 -3.37 4.70 -6.84
C GLU A 139 -4.70 5.23 -6.29
N SER A 140 -4.86 6.53 -6.36
CA SER A 140 -6.10 7.20 -5.99
C SER A 140 -7.11 7.20 -7.16
N PRO A 141 -8.42 7.29 -6.88
CA PRO A 141 -9.44 7.28 -7.93
C PRO A 141 -9.24 8.43 -8.93
N HIS A 142 -8.84 9.61 -8.45
CA HIS A 142 -8.64 10.79 -9.30
C HIS A 142 -7.45 10.66 -10.27
N ARG A 143 -6.58 9.67 -10.08
CA ARG A 143 -5.34 9.51 -10.83
C ARG A 143 -5.29 8.20 -11.61
N LEU A 144 -6.21 7.26 -11.33
CA LEU A 144 -6.18 5.90 -11.88
C LEU A 144 -6.19 5.90 -13.42
N ILE A 145 -7.08 6.65 -14.05
CA ILE A 145 -7.16 6.71 -15.52
C ILE A 145 -5.83 7.20 -16.11
N ALA A 146 -5.31 8.31 -15.61
CA ALA A 146 -4.05 8.85 -16.07
C ALA A 146 -2.85 7.94 -15.77
N PHE A 147 -2.90 7.16 -14.69
CA PHE A 147 -1.91 6.14 -14.39
C PHE A 147 -1.96 4.98 -15.41
N LEU A 148 -3.15 4.46 -15.72
CA LEU A 148 -3.33 3.38 -16.70
C LEU A 148 -2.90 3.82 -18.10
N GLU A 149 -3.17 5.08 -18.50
CA GLU A 149 -2.68 5.65 -19.77
C GLU A 149 -1.15 5.65 -19.83
N ASP A 150 -0.48 6.12 -18.77
CA ASP A 150 0.97 6.13 -18.70
C ASP A 150 1.57 4.71 -18.64
N ALA A 151 0.92 3.80 -17.92
CA ALA A 151 1.35 2.43 -17.82
C ALA A 151 1.23 1.72 -19.18
N LEU A 152 0.12 1.89 -19.88
CA LEU A 152 -0.07 1.37 -21.25
C LEU A 152 1.00 1.87 -22.22
N GLU A 153 1.34 3.16 -22.16
CA GLU A 153 2.38 3.75 -23.02
C GLU A 153 3.78 3.19 -22.70
N VAL A 154 4.09 2.99 -21.41
CA VAL A 154 5.44 2.56 -20.97
C VAL A 154 5.63 1.05 -21.05
N TYR A 155 4.66 0.27 -20.61
CA TYR A 155 4.77 -1.18 -20.52
C TYR A 155 4.21 -1.93 -21.74
N GLY A 156 3.46 -1.25 -22.63
CA GLY A 156 2.64 -1.90 -23.64
C GLY A 156 1.35 -2.49 -23.03
N ASP A 157 0.62 -3.25 -23.81
CA ASP A 157 -0.70 -3.79 -23.41
C ASP A 157 -0.56 -5.10 -22.63
N ARG A 158 0.09 -5.03 -21.45
CA ARG A 158 0.28 -6.17 -20.55
C ARG A 158 -0.99 -6.55 -19.84
N GLN A 159 -1.08 -7.83 -19.44
CA GLN A 159 -2.09 -8.28 -18.50
C GLN A 159 -1.96 -7.56 -17.18
N ALA A 160 -3.11 -7.19 -16.59
CA ALA A 160 -3.17 -6.45 -15.36
C ALA A 160 -4.43 -6.77 -14.55
N ALA A 161 -4.41 -6.40 -13.30
CA ALA A 161 -5.59 -6.41 -12.45
C ALA A 161 -5.69 -5.09 -11.67
N VAL A 162 -6.90 -4.61 -11.50
CA VAL A 162 -7.19 -3.42 -10.70
C VAL A 162 -8.16 -3.81 -9.59
N ALA A 163 -7.64 -3.84 -8.37
CA ALA A 163 -8.40 -4.15 -7.17
C ALA A 163 -8.88 -2.85 -6.52
N ASN A 164 -10.16 -2.79 -6.20
CA ASN A 164 -10.82 -1.65 -5.58
C ASN A 164 -11.35 -2.03 -4.20
N ASP A 165 -11.18 -1.13 -3.23
CA ASP A 165 -11.76 -1.21 -1.89
C ASP A 165 -11.64 -2.59 -1.24
N LEU A 166 -10.46 -3.22 -1.35
CA LEU A 166 -10.17 -4.53 -0.78
C LEU A 166 -10.57 -4.59 0.69
N THR A 167 -11.24 -5.69 1.07
CA THR A 167 -11.81 -5.96 2.39
C THR A 167 -12.99 -5.06 2.82
N LYS A 168 -13.46 -4.17 1.93
CA LYS A 168 -14.61 -3.29 2.17
C LYS A 168 -15.88 -3.82 1.48
N LYS A 169 -17.01 -3.21 1.76
CA LYS A 169 -18.34 -3.62 1.26
C LYS A 169 -18.43 -3.69 -0.29
N PHE A 170 -17.68 -2.82 -0.98
CA PHE A 170 -17.73 -2.70 -2.44
C PHE A 170 -16.43 -3.18 -3.10
N GLU A 171 -15.79 -4.18 -2.47
CA GLU A 171 -14.62 -4.84 -3.05
C GLU A 171 -14.89 -5.35 -4.46
N THR A 172 -14.04 -4.97 -5.41
CA THR A 172 -14.05 -5.51 -6.77
C THR A 172 -12.62 -5.74 -7.26
N VAL A 173 -12.44 -6.71 -8.15
CA VAL A 173 -11.17 -6.94 -8.84
C VAL A 173 -11.47 -7.15 -10.33
N LEU A 174 -11.07 -6.19 -11.15
CA LEU A 174 -11.15 -6.27 -12.61
C LEU A 174 -9.82 -6.78 -13.15
N ARG A 175 -9.88 -7.67 -14.13
CA ARG A 175 -8.72 -8.28 -14.79
C ARG A 175 -8.85 -8.14 -16.29
N GLY A 176 -7.73 -8.02 -16.99
CA GLY A 176 -7.68 -7.87 -18.44
C GLY A 176 -6.38 -7.20 -18.86
N SER A 177 -6.27 -6.85 -20.12
CA SER A 177 -5.16 -6.04 -20.58
C SER A 177 -5.26 -4.59 -20.07
N LEU A 178 -4.15 -3.85 -20.06
CA LEU A 178 -4.15 -2.44 -19.66
C LEU A 178 -5.10 -1.59 -20.50
N SER A 179 -5.23 -1.90 -21.80
CA SER A 179 -6.14 -1.18 -22.71
C SER A 179 -7.62 -1.46 -22.39
N GLU A 180 -7.98 -2.72 -22.06
CA GLU A 180 -9.33 -3.10 -21.67
C GLU A 180 -9.74 -2.45 -20.35
N LEU A 181 -8.86 -2.50 -19.34
CA LEU A 181 -9.10 -1.88 -18.05
C LEU A 181 -9.23 -0.35 -18.17
N LEU A 182 -8.37 0.28 -18.98
CA LEU A 182 -8.45 1.71 -19.26
C LEU A 182 -9.79 2.09 -19.90
N ALA A 183 -10.29 1.32 -20.87
CA ALA A 183 -11.58 1.55 -21.50
C ALA A 183 -12.72 1.46 -20.48
N GLN A 184 -12.73 0.42 -19.64
CA GLN A 184 -13.74 0.24 -18.58
C GLN A 184 -13.79 1.42 -17.59
N PHE A 185 -12.63 1.94 -17.15
CA PHE A 185 -12.57 3.07 -16.21
C PHE A 185 -12.89 4.42 -16.86
N LYS A 186 -12.74 4.55 -18.18
CA LYS A 186 -13.22 5.74 -18.91
C LYS A 186 -14.74 5.80 -19.02
N GLU A 187 -15.40 4.64 -19.12
CA GLU A 187 -16.86 4.54 -19.11
C GLU A 187 -17.43 4.68 -17.70
N ASN A 188 -16.78 4.10 -16.70
CA ASN A 188 -17.22 4.07 -15.31
C ASN A 188 -16.18 4.76 -14.42
N PRO A 189 -16.36 6.05 -14.09
CA PRO A 189 -15.39 6.82 -13.31
C PRO A 189 -15.03 6.14 -11.97
N PRO A 190 -13.72 6.04 -11.64
CA PRO A 190 -13.25 5.32 -10.46
C PRO A 190 -13.64 6.02 -9.15
N LEU A 191 -14.04 5.23 -8.14
CA LEU A 191 -14.34 5.64 -6.77
C LEU A 191 -13.64 4.68 -5.79
N GLY A 192 -13.22 5.18 -4.63
CA GLY A 192 -12.57 4.35 -3.60
C GLY A 192 -11.05 4.36 -3.68
N GLU A 193 -10.40 3.27 -3.27
CA GLU A 193 -8.94 3.11 -3.19
C GLU A 193 -8.50 1.94 -4.06
N TYR A 194 -7.42 2.11 -4.80
CA TYR A 194 -7.01 1.17 -5.82
C TYR A 194 -5.63 0.59 -5.58
N SER A 195 -5.52 -0.72 -5.82
CA SER A 195 -4.25 -1.41 -6.03
C SER A 195 -4.20 -1.90 -7.48
N VAL A 196 -3.17 -1.50 -8.22
CA VAL A 196 -2.96 -1.91 -9.61
C VAL A 196 -1.84 -2.94 -9.64
N VAL A 197 -2.10 -4.07 -10.27
CA VAL A 197 -1.12 -5.15 -10.46
C VAL A 197 -0.91 -5.35 -11.94
N ILE A 198 0.34 -5.33 -12.40
CA ILE A 198 0.69 -5.44 -13.82
C ILE A 198 1.69 -6.57 -14.01
N ALA A 199 1.50 -7.38 -15.04
CA ALA A 199 2.40 -8.47 -15.39
C ALA A 199 3.83 -8.00 -15.68
N GLY A 200 4.82 -8.83 -15.39
CA GLY A 200 6.21 -8.61 -15.72
C GLY A 200 6.47 -8.64 -17.24
N ALA A 201 7.68 -8.25 -17.64
CA ALA A 201 8.09 -8.34 -19.03
C ALA A 201 8.26 -9.82 -19.46
N GLY A 202 7.74 -10.17 -20.64
CA GLY A 202 7.91 -11.52 -21.22
C GLY A 202 6.99 -12.59 -20.66
N GLU A 203 6.02 -12.23 -19.82
CA GLU A 203 4.95 -13.14 -19.42
C GLU A 203 4.03 -13.36 -20.63
N LYS A 204 4.05 -14.59 -21.16
CA LYS A 204 3.09 -15.00 -22.18
C LYS A 204 1.75 -15.25 -21.52
N ASP A 205 0.66 -14.90 -22.22
CA ASP A 205 -0.69 -15.15 -21.77
C ASP A 205 -0.84 -16.62 -21.32
N LEU A 206 -1.30 -16.83 -20.09
CA LEU A 206 -1.48 -18.17 -19.51
C LEU A 206 -2.56 -19.01 -20.24
N ASP A 207 -3.29 -18.40 -21.17
CA ASP A 207 -4.38 -19.04 -21.91
C ASP A 207 -3.95 -19.95 -23.09
N ASN A 208 -2.66 -20.03 -23.44
CA ASN A 208 -2.21 -20.82 -24.60
C ASN A 208 -1.27 -21.98 -24.27
N SER A 209 -1.21 -22.48 -23.03
CA SER A 209 -0.29 -23.56 -22.68
C SER A 209 -0.87 -24.98 -22.70
N ASP A 210 -2.12 -25.19 -23.13
CA ASP A 210 -2.77 -26.51 -23.16
C ASP A 210 -2.94 -27.12 -24.57
N GLU A 211 -2.34 -26.55 -25.61
CA GLU A 211 -2.35 -27.18 -26.95
C GLU A 211 -0.93 -27.34 -27.51
N GLU A 212 -0.07 -28.14 -26.88
CA GLU A 212 1.06 -28.81 -27.55
C GLU A 212 1.71 -29.82 -26.57
N ASP A 213 1.09 -31.05 -26.48
CA ASP A 213 1.77 -32.32 -26.30
C ASP A 213 0.93 -33.51 -26.87
#